data_2d47df4b2a454a51b969a04ab5c95b3c
#
_entry.id   2d47df4b2a454a51b969a04ab5c95b3c
#
_cell.length_a   1.000
_cell.length_b   1.000
_cell.length_c   1.000
_cell.angle_alpha   90.00
_cell.angle_beta   90.00
_cell.angle_gamma   90.00
#
_symmetry.space_group_name_H-M   'P 1'
#
loop_
_entity.id
_entity.type
_entity.pdbx_description
1 polymer ?
#
loop_
_entity_poly.entity_id
_entity_poly.type
_entity_poly.pdbx_seq_one_letter_code
_entity_poly.pdbx_strand_id
1 'polypeptide(L)' 'MAVWICKKCGHVRDSRCKPKKCPNCDAQGSCEKAEDSKKA' A
#
# COMPACT_ATOMS: atom_id res chain seq x y z
N MET A 1 10.09 -1.63 -6.51
CA MET A 1 9.10 -0.83 -5.86
C MET A 1 8.22 -1.68 -4.98
N ALA A 2 7.58 -1.10 -4.02
CA ALA A 2 6.79 -1.88 -3.08
C ALA A 2 5.32 -1.85 -3.45
N VAL A 3 4.66 -2.95 -3.17
CA VAL A 3 3.23 -3.03 -3.41
C VAL A 3 2.50 -2.84 -2.09
N TRP A 4 1.53 -1.96 -2.09
CA TRP A 4 0.77 -1.65 -0.89
C TRP A 4 -0.67 -2.06 -1.06
N ILE A 5 -1.22 -2.67 -0.05
CA ILE A 5 -2.60 -3.12 -0.09
C ILE A 5 -3.37 -2.53 1.07
N CYS A 6 -4.50 -1.94 0.74
CA CYS A 6 -5.38 -1.37 1.75
C CYS A 6 -6.17 -2.48 2.42
N LYS A 7 -6.16 -2.50 3.74
CA LYS A 7 -6.87 -3.54 4.46
C LYS A 7 -8.35 -3.26 4.58
N LYS A 8 -8.75 -2.05 4.29
CA LYS A 8 -10.15 -1.69 4.39
C LYS A 8 -10.94 -1.99 3.14
N CYS A 9 -10.40 -1.60 2.01
CA CYS A 9 -11.11 -1.82 0.74
C CYS A 9 -10.43 -2.85 -0.14
N GLY A 10 -9.21 -3.23 0.20
CA GLY A 10 -8.48 -4.20 -0.59
C GLY A 10 -7.84 -3.62 -1.84
N HIS A 11 -7.67 -2.32 -1.87
CA HIS A 11 -7.06 -1.68 -3.02
C HIS A 11 -5.56 -1.96 -3.07
N VAL A 12 -5.07 -2.33 -4.22
CA VAL A 12 -3.64 -2.62 -4.40
C VAL A 12 -2.99 -1.45 -5.10
N ARG A 13 -1.85 -1.05 -4.60
CA ARG A 13 -1.16 0.07 -5.17
C ARG A 13 0.33 -0.20 -5.22
N ASP A 14 0.97 0.25 -6.28
CA ASP A 14 2.39 0.11 -6.47
C ASP A 14 3.04 1.45 -6.20
N SER A 15 3.86 1.55 -5.17
CA SER A 15 4.44 2.82 -4.82
C SER A 15 5.77 2.61 -4.12
N ARG A 16 6.65 3.60 -4.24
CA ARG A 16 7.95 3.56 -3.62
C ARG A 16 7.84 3.64 -2.12
N CYS A 17 6.98 4.50 -1.65
CA CYS A 17 6.81 4.74 -0.24
C CYS A 17 5.39 4.45 0.16
N LYS A 18 5.22 4.24 1.45
CA LYS A 18 3.88 4.02 1.97
C LYS A 18 3.02 5.25 1.75
N PRO A 19 1.87 5.09 1.14
CA PRO A 19 0.97 6.22 0.92
C PRO A 19 0.41 6.70 2.25
N LYS A 20 0.16 7.98 2.34
CA LYS A 20 -0.39 8.54 3.55
C LYS A 20 -1.76 7.97 3.83
N LYS A 21 -2.51 7.70 2.79
CA LYS A 21 -3.83 7.16 2.93
C LYS A 21 -4.20 6.40 1.67
N CYS A 22 -5.21 5.58 1.79
CA CYS A 22 -5.66 4.81 0.65
C CYS A 22 -6.28 5.73 -0.39
N PRO A 23 -5.86 5.64 -1.65
CA PRO A 23 -6.43 6.49 -2.69
C PRO A 23 -7.83 6.08 -3.10
N ASN A 24 -8.27 4.93 -2.63
CA ASN A 24 -9.59 4.45 -3.00
C ASN A 24 -10.63 4.74 -1.92
N CYS A 25 -10.36 4.36 -0.70
CA CYS A 25 -11.31 4.57 0.39
C CYS A 25 -10.85 5.65 1.35
N ASP A 26 -9.68 6.22 1.11
CA ASP A 26 -9.20 7.31 1.92
C ASP A 26 -8.95 6.93 3.37
N ALA A 27 -8.68 5.68 3.63
CA ALA A 27 -8.42 5.22 4.99
C ALA A 27 -6.95 5.42 5.32
N GLN A 28 -6.69 6.18 6.34
CA GLN A 28 -5.32 6.46 6.73
C GLN A 28 -4.71 5.30 7.48
N GLY A 29 -3.47 5.00 7.15
CA GLY A 29 -2.75 3.95 7.83
C GLY A 29 -3.28 2.56 7.56
N SER A 30 -4.10 2.40 6.55
CA SER A 30 -4.65 1.09 6.21
C SER A 30 -3.81 0.36 5.18
N CYS A 31 -2.88 1.04 4.56
CA CYS A 31 -2.07 0.43 3.53
C CYS A 31 -0.92 -0.33 4.16
N GLU A 32 -0.75 -1.57 3.74
CA GLU A 32 0.33 -2.41 4.22
C GLU A 32 1.21 -2.82 3.07
N LYS A 33 2.47 -3.03 3.37
CA LYS A 33 3.40 -3.48 2.36
C LYS A 33 3.09 -4.94 2.05
N ALA A 34 2.61 -5.18 0.87
CA ALA A 34 2.26 -6.52 0.45
C ALA A 34 3.45 -7.25 -0.13
N GLU A 35 4.34 -6.52 -0.78
CA GLU A 35 5.47 -7.15 -1.42
C GLU A 35 6.70 -6.27 -1.31
N ASP A 36 7.81 -6.88 -1.01
CA ASP A 36 9.06 -6.18 -0.88
C ASP A 36 9.97 -6.63 -2.00
N SER A 37 10.24 -5.78 -2.89
CA SER A 37 11.04 -6.18 -4.02
C SER A 37 12.52 -6.15 -3.73
N LYS A 38 12.95 -5.87 -2.62
CA LYS A 38 14.28 -5.86 -2.35
C LYS A 38 14.95 -7.01 -2.29
N LYS A 39 15.26 -7.42 -2.49
CA LYS A 39 15.73 -8.46 -2.38
C LYS A 39 16.88 -8.53 -2.12
N ALA A 40 17.13 -8.32 -1.90
CA ALA A 40 18.17 -8.33 -1.60
C ALA A 40 19.05 -8.66 -1.69
#